data_b6c75cddee055842fcedb648712fb666
#
_entry.id   b6c75cddee055842fcedb648712fb666
#
_cell.length_a   1.000
_cell.length_b   1.000
_cell.length_c   1.000
_cell.angle_alpha   90.00
_cell.angle_beta   90.00
_cell.angle_gamma   90.00
#
_symmetry.space_group_name_H-M   'P 1'
#
loop_
_entity.id
_entity.type
_entity.pdbx_description
1 polymer ?
#
loop_
_entity_poly.entity_id
_entity_poly.type
_entity_poly.pdbx_seq_one_letter_code
_entity_poly.pdbx_strand_id
1 'polypeptide(L)'
;MIRLCATSELPEGQSRGFTAGELHIIAVRREGRAYLYENRCPHRGVPLEWLPDRFLDDSGSLLQCATHGALFLIESGECVAGPCAGQSLRPLDAIERDDSIWLQTVSQSDS
;
A
#
# COMPACT_ATOMS: atom_id res chain seq x y z
N MET A 1 -11.94 3.91 -12.87
CA MET A 1 -10.98 4.44 -11.89
C MET A 1 -11.73 4.91 -10.65
N ILE A 2 -11.11 4.73 -9.51
CA ILE A 2 -11.69 5.14 -8.23
C ILE A 2 -10.78 6.20 -7.61
N ARG A 3 -11.33 7.38 -7.32
CA ARG A 3 -10.57 8.44 -6.65
C ARG A 3 -10.40 8.08 -5.18
N LEU A 4 -9.16 8.07 -4.70
CA LEU A 4 -8.88 7.75 -3.30
C LEU A 4 -8.77 9.02 -2.45
N CYS A 5 -7.97 9.98 -2.88
CA CYS A 5 -7.75 11.20 -2.11
C CYS A 5 -7.11 12.27 -2.99
N ALA A 6 -7.01 13.49 -2.44
CA ALA A 6 -6.22 14.53 -3.06
C ALA A 6 -4.74 14.22 -2.89
N THR A 7 -3.93 14.66 -3.85
CA THR A 7 -2.48 14.46 -3.78
C THR A 7 -1.90 15.03 -2.49
N SER A 8 -2.42 16.18 -2.05
CA SER A 8 -1.94 16.83 -0.83
C SER A 8 -2.27 16.05 0.45
N GLU A 9 -3.17 15.09 0.37
CA GLU A 9 -3.52 14.27 1.53
C GLU A 9 -2.56 13.11 1.75
N LEU A 10 -1.62 12.90 0.83
CA LEU A 10 -0.58 11.88 0.96
C LEU A 10 0.78 12.53 0.75
N PRO A 11 1.30 13.26 1.76
CA PRO A 11 2.61 13.88 1.66
C PRO A 11 3.75 12.88 1.59
N GLU A 12 4.92 13.37 1.18
CA GLU A 12 6.12 12.55 1.10
C GLU A 12 6.41 11.87 2.44
N GLY A 13 6.71 10.57 2.38
CA GLY A 13 7.07 9.81 3.58
C GLY A 13 5.89 9.42 4.46
N GLN A 14 4.66 9.54 3.96
CA GLN A 14 3.47 9.17 4.73
C GLN A 14 2.70 8.05 4.04
N SER A 15 1.85 7.39 4.81
CA SER A 15 0.99 6.32 4.32
C SER A 15 -0.43 6.53 4.82
N ARG A 16 -1.38 5.99 4.06
CA ARG A 16 -2.80 6.01 4.44
C ARG A 16 -3.48 4.73 3.98
N GLY A 17 -4.50 4.32 4.73
CA GLY A 17 -5.34 3.20 4.34
C GLY A 17 -6.64 3.67 3.72
N PHE A 18 -7.10 2.96 2.69
CA PHE A 18 -8.36 3.24 2.02
C PHE A 18 -9.13 1.94 1.83
N THR A 19 -10.43 2.07 1.64
CA THR A 19 -11.30 0.94 1.32
C THR A 19 -12.10 1.28 0.07
N ALA A 20 -12.09 0.38 -0.91
CA ALA A 20 -12.88 0.52 -2.11
C ALA A 20 -13.67 -0.77 -2.29
N GLY A 21 -14.95 -0.74 -1.93
CA GLY A 21 -15.74 -1.96 -1.88
C GLY A 21 -15.19 -2.91 -0.84
N GLU A 22 -14.82 -4.13 -1.26
CA GLU A 22 -14.21 -5.10 -0.36
C GLU A 22 -12.68 -5.06 -0.40
N LEU A 23 -12.12 -4.16 -1.19
CA LEU A 23 -10.68 -4.04 -1.35
C LEU A 23 -10.12 -3.06 -0.32
N HIS A 24 -9.18 -3.52 0.47
CA HIS A 24 -8.45 -2.68 1.41
C HIS A 24 -7.12 -2.31 0.78
N ILE A 25 -6.77 -1.02 0.84
CA ILE A 25 -5.66 -0.45 0.07
C ILE A 25 -4.70 0.27 0.99
N ILE A 26 -3.40 0.06 0.78
CA ILE A 26 -2.34 0.86 1.38
C ILE A 26 -1.84 1.84 0.33
N ALA A 27 -1.82 3.13 0.66
CA ALA A 27 -1.23 4.15 -0.18
C ALA A 27 -0.02 4.74 0.54
N VAL A 28 1.09 4.88 -0.17
CA VAL A 28 2.31 5.43 0.41
C VAL A 28 3.00 6.29 -0.62
N ARG A 29 3.58 7.43 -0.18
CA ARG A 29 4.36 8.30 -1.06
C ARG A 29 5.82 8.20 -0.72
N ARG A 30 6.62 7.91 -1.72
CA ARG A 30 8.06 7.84 -1.58
C ARG A 30 8.74 8.42 -2.82
N GLU A 31 9.64 9.35 -2.59
CA GLU A 31 10.40 10.00 -3.66
C GLU A 31 9.49 10.61 -4.72
N GLY A 32 8.44 11.29 -4.25
CA GLY A 32 7.51 11.99 -5.11
C GLY A 32 6.49 11.13 -5.82
N ARG A 33 6.44 9.84 -5.54
CA ARG A 33 5.59 8.91 -6.25
C ARG A 33 4.65 8.19 -5.29
N ALA A 34 3.40 7.99 -5.70
CA ALA A 34 2.42 7.25 -4.93
C ALA A 34 2.46 5.79 -5.33
N TYR A 35 2.49 4.91 -4.33
CA TYR A 35 2.44 3.46 -4.51
C TYR A 35 1.21 2.94 -3.81
N LEU A 36 0.50 2.03 -4.48
CA LEU A 36 -0.69 1.39 -3.92
C LEU A 36 -0.48 -0.11 -3.83
N TYR A 37 -0.89 -0.68 -2.71
CA TYR A 37 -0.83 -2.13 -2.51
C TYR A 37 -2.12 -2.59 -1.85
N GLU A 38 -2.46 -3.84 -2.07
CA GLU A 38 -3.54 -4.46 -1.33
C GLU A 38 -3.10 -4.61 0.12
N ASN A 39 -3.94 -4.16 1.07
CA ASN A 39 -3.64 -4.22 2.50
C ASN A 39 -3.89 -5.63 3.01
N ARG A 40 -2.96 -6.53 2.69
CA ARG A 40 -3.08 -7.93 3.07
C ARG A 40 -1.68 -8.52 3.17
N CYS A 41 -1.32 -8.96 4.38
CA CYS A 41 -0.03 -9.60 4.60
C CYS A 41 0.00 -10.95 3.87
N PRO A 42 0.96 -11.19 2.98
CA PRO A 42 0.99 -12.45 2.22
C PRO A 42 1.16 -13.68 3.10
N HIS A 43 1.70 -13.52 4.31
CA HIS A 43 1.91 -14.64 5.21
C HIS A 43 0.60 -15.11 5.86
N ARG A 44 -0.25 -14.16 6.30
CA ARG A 44 -1.45 -14.50 7.07
C ARG A 44 -2.74 -14.02 6.43
N GLY A 45 -2.67 -13.16 5.43
CA GLY A 45 -3.87 -12.60 4.84
C GLY A 45 -4.58 -11.59 5.72
N VAL A 46 -3.89 -11.03 6.71
CA VAL A 46 -4.44 -10.02 7.62
C VAL A 46 -3.96 -8.63 7.19
N PRO A 47 -4.69 -7.56 7.61
CA PRO A 47 -4.22 -6.20 7.34
C PRO A 47 -2.86 -5.94 7.99
N LEU A 48 -2.06 -5.07 7.37
CA LEU A 48 -0.73 -4.75 7.87
C LEU A 48 -0.76 -3.85 9.10
N GLU A 49 -1.68 -2.89 9.10
CA GLU A 49 -1.62 -1.86 10.13
C GLU A 49 -2.08 -2.37 11.50
N TRP A 50 -1.39 -1.88 12.52
CA TRP A 50 -1.78 -2.03 13.91
C TRP A 50 -2.71 -0.88 14.32
N LEU A 51 -2.35 0.34 13.89
CA LEU A 51 -3.14 1.55 14.09
C LEU A 51 -3.54 2.10 12.73
N PRO A 52 -4.68 2.81 12.64
CA PRO A 52 -5.10 3.36 11.34
C PRO A 52 -3.98 4.17 10.68
N ASP A 53 -3.79 3.93 9.39
CA ASP A 53 -2.83 4.63 8.54
C ASP A 53 -1.36 4.42 8.93
N ARG A 54 -1.06 3.47 9.79
CA ARG A 54 0.30 3.19 10.27
C ARG A 54 0.87 1.98 9.56
N PHE A 55 1.48 2.20 8.39
CA PHE A 55 2.02 1.13 7.57
C PHE A 55 3.53 1.16 7.44
N LEU A 56 4.19 2.24 7.90
CA LEU A 56 5.63 2.40 7.72
C LEU A 56 6.39 1.97 8.97
N ASP A 57 7.60 1.44 8.77
CA ASP A 57 8.48 1.13 9.89
C ASP A 57 9.06 2.42 10.48
N ASP A 58 9.86 2.28 11.54
CA ASP A 58 10.41 3.45 12.23
C ASP A 58 11.27 4.32 11.34
N SER A 59 11.92 3.74 10.32
CA SER A 59 12.75 4.51 9.40
C SER A 59 11.93 5.26 8.35
N GLY A 60 10.68 4.85 8.14
CA GLY A 60 9.85 5.41 7.08
C GLY A 60 10.23 4.91 5.70
N SER A 61 11.15 3.96 5.61
CA SER A 61 11.66 3.46 4.32
C SER A 61 11.03 2.16 3.88
N LEU A 62 10.33 1.47 4.79
CA LEU A 62 9.75 0.16 4.52
C LEU A 62 8.32 0.11 5.04
N LEU A 63 7.50 -0.70 4.38
CA LEU A 63 6.18 -1.05 4.92
C LEU A 63 6.36 -2.18 5.92
N GLN A 64 5.60 -2.14 7.00
CA GLN A 64 5.73 -3.11 8.07
C GLN A 64 4.40 -3.75 8.42
N CYS A 65 4.40 -5.08 8.52
CA CYS A 65 3.26 -5.82 9.04
C CYS A 65 3.34 -5.81 10.56
N ALA A 66 2.36 -5.21 11.23
CA ALA A 66 2.38 -5.06 12.68
C ALA A 66 2.32 -6.39 13.42
N THR A 67 1.68 -7.39 12.82
CA THR A 67 1.46 -8.67 13.49
C THR A 67 2.74 -9.48 13.65
N HIS A 68 3.60 -9.50 12.61
CA HIS A 68 4.80 -10.35 12.61
C HIS A 68 6.08 -9.59 12.30
N GLY A 69 6.01 -8.28 12.16
CA GLY A 69 7.20 -7.48 11.87
C GLY A 69 7.78 -7.68 10.48
N ALA A 70 7.04 -8.28 9.56
CA ALA A 70 7.51 -8.44 8.20
C ALA A 70 7.71 -7.06 7.56
N LEU A 71 8.81 -6.92 6.80
CA LEU A 71 9.17 -5.65 6.18
C LEU A 71 9.14 -5.79 4.67
N PHE A 72 8.58 -4.78 4.01
CA PHE A 72 8.38 -4.78 2.55
C PHE A 72 8.97 -3.52 1.95
N LEU A 73 9.60 -3.68 0.78
CA LEU A 73 10.07 -2.53 0.01
C LEU A 73 8.87 -1.72 -0.47
N ILE A 74 8.96 -0.39 -0.36
CA ILE A 74 7.88 0.48 -0.82
C ILE A 74 7.77 0.44 -2.34
N GLU A 75 8.91 0.41 -3.03
CA GLU A 75 8.94 0.51 -4.48
C GLU A 75 8.44 -0.74 -5.20
N SER A 76 8.52 -1.90 -4.58
CA SER A 76 8.15 -3.16 -5.24
C SER A 76 7.15 -4.00 -4.47
N GLY A 77 7.01 -3.75 -3.16
CA GLY A 77 6.18 -4.58 -2.30
C GLY A 77 6.82 -5.88 -1.87
N GLU A 78 8.07 -6.11 -2.25
CA GLU A 78 8.77 -7.36 -1.92
C GLU A 78 9.09 -7.44 -0.44
N CYS A 79 8.79 -8.60 0.17
CA CYS A 79 9.12 -8.84 1.57
C CYS A 79 10.61 -9.13 1.70
N VAL A 80 11.31 -8.32 2.50
CA VAL A 80 12.76 -8.44 2.67
C VAL A 80 13.14 -8.95 4.06
N ALA A 81 12.19 -9.06 4.97
CA ALA A 81 12.45 -9.56 6.31
C ALA A 81 11.16 -10.10 6.91
N GLY A 82 11.29 -11.08 7.78
CA GLY A 82 10.16 -11.68 8.48
C GLY A 82 9.69 -12.98 7.84
N PRO A 83 8.56 -13.52 8.33
CA PRO A 83 8.13 -14.86 7.91
C PRO A 83 7.67 -14.96 6.46
N CYS A 84 7.41 -13.85 5.80
CA CYS A 84 6.98 -13.87 4.40
C CYS A 84 8.09 -13.48 3.42
N ALA A 85 9.35 -13.62 3.83
CA ALA A 85 10.47 -13.35 2.93
C ALA A 85 10.34 -14.20 1.68
N GLY A 86 10.50 -13.58 0.51
CA GLY A 86 10.31 -14.23 -0.78
C GLY A 86 8.91 -14.06 -1.35
N GLN A 87 7.99 -13.47 -0.59
CA GLN A 87 6.67 -13.13 -1.06
C GLN A 87 6.56 -11.62 -1.25
N SER A 88 5.46 -11.15 -1.82
CA SER A 88 5.27 -9.72 -2.08
C SER A 88 3.85 -9.31 -1.77
N LEU A 89 3.68 -8.04 -1.39
CA LEU A 89 2.37 -7.42 -1.38
C LEU A 89 1.86 -7.33 -2.83
N ARG A 90 0.55 -7.42 -3.00
CA ARG A 90 -0.03 -7.31 -4.32
C ARG A 90 -0.04 -5.83 -4.73
N PRO A 91 0.69 -5.45 -5.78
CA PRO A 91 0.69 -4.06 -6.23
C PRO A 91 -0.61 -3.72 -6.94
N LEU A 92 -1.05 -2.49 -6.76
CA LEU A 92 -2.23 -1.94 -7.42
C LEU A 92 -1.77 -0.75 -8.26
N ASP A 93 -2.46 -0.50 -9.37
CA ASP A 93 -2.08 0.58 -10.26
C ASP A 93 -2.56 1.92 -9.72
N ALA A 94 -1.63 2.84 -9.50
CA ALA A 94 -1.91 4.19 -9.04
C ALA A 94 -1.79 5.15 -10.20
N ILE A 95 -2.74 6.08 -10.30
CA ILE A 95 -2.68 7.17 -11.26
C ILE A 95 -2.81 8.46 -10.48
N GLU A 96 -1.85 9.38 -10.68
CA GLU A 96 -1.93 10.71 -10.12
C GLU A 96 -2.22 11.70 -11.24
N ARG A 97 -3.35 12.39 -11.14
CA ARG A 97 -3.69 13.46 -12.07
C ARG A 97 -4.79 14.33 -11.46
N ASP A 98 -4.91 15.54 -11.95
CA ASP A 98 -5.92 16.49 -11.47
C ASP A 98 -5.83 16.68 -9.96
N ASP A 99 -4.58 16.69 -9.43
CA ASP A 99 -4.28 16.84 -8.01
C ASP A 99 -4.92 15.78 -7.14
N SER A 100 -5.15 14.59 -7.71
CA SER A 100 -5.76 13.47 -7.00
C SER A 100 -5.02 12.18 -7.28
N ILE A 101 -5.16 11.24 -6.36
CA ILE A 101 -4.63 9.89 -6.50
C ILE A 101 -5.80 8.96 -6.76
N TRP A 102 -5.70 8.17 -7.83
CA TRP A 102 -6.75 7.28 -8.29
C TRP A 102 -6.26 5.84 -8.28
N LEU A 103 -7.15 4.93 -7.92
CA LEU A 103 -6.92 3.51 -8.16
C LEU A 103 -7.43 3.17 -9.56
N GLN A 104 -6.55 2.65 -10.40
CA GLN A 104 -6.99 2.17 -11.71
C GLN A 104 -7.57 0.77 -11.55
N THR A 105 -8.86 0.66 -11.79
CA THR A 105 -9.52 -0.65 -11.72
C THR A 105 -9.33 -1.36 -13.05
N VAL A 106 -8.95 -2.62 -12.98
CA VAL A 106 -8.89 -3.48 -14.14
C VAL A 106 -10.27 -4.11 -14.28
N SER A 107 -10.88 -3.85 -15.42
CA SER A 107 -12.16 -4.51 -15.65
C SER A 107 -11.89 -5.99 -15.81
N GLN A 108 -12.34 -6.72 -15.42
CA GLN A 108 -11.95 -7.99 -15.29
C GLN A 108 -12.23 -9.00 -16.11
N SER A 109 -11.98 -8.37 -16.41
CA SER A 109 -12.08 -8.97 -16.92
C SER A 109 -11.90 -9.76 -17.24
N ASP A 110 -11.85 -9.52 -17.32
CA ASP A 110 -11.66 -10.07 -17.43
C ASP A 110 -11.64 -10.94 -17.25
N SER A 111 -11.90 -10.88 -17.04
CA SER A 111 -11.87 -11.57 -16.83
C SER A 111 -11.89 -12.22 -17.06
#